data_d0f236f01c04efc9cfdb6485793638ba
#
_entry.id   d0f236f01c04efc9cfdb6485793638ba
#
_cell.length_a   1.000
_cell.length_b   1.000
_cell.length_c   1.000
_cell.angle_alpha   90.00
_cell.angle_beta   90.00
_cell.angle_gamma   90.00
#
_symmetry.space_group_name_H-M   'P 1'
#
loop_
_entity.id
_entity.type
_entity.pdbx_description
1 polymer ?
#
loop_
_entity_poly.entity_id
_entity_poly.type
_entity_poly.pdbx_seq_one_letter_code
_entity_poly.pdbx_strand_id
1 'polypeptide(L)'
;MEAILAEAAAMPWRRRAGERSLRREGRIWTLWSIGIVVTFGLPAALLAWIEPLAFPVSAIFLGHGIAVLHLQARRGAGGVKPIGNARQPAERTALGLLGDLVGHDSRELLDETGLALQRGRLGAWLVGQEGAILVRPGGHRVHCFCVRVGEGGDLPAGDRVAHLLLALREDEEGFATVANRNFSGATWRLWVEMPERARPALLEARATSRTGGR
;
A
#
# COMPACT_ATOMS: atom_id res chain seq x y z
N MET A 1 -30.89 4.72 1.94
CA MET A 1 -29.81 5.38 1.18
C MET A 1 -28.78 4.30 0.90
N GLU A 2 -29.23 3.30 0.14
CA GLU A 2 -28.39 2.24 -0.38
C GLU A 2 -27.68 2.78 -1.62
N ALA A 3 -26.42 3.13 -1.42
CA ALA A 3 -25.42 2.66 -2.08
C ALA A 3 -25.01 2.98 -3.51
N ILE A 4 -24.53 4.19 -3.71
CA ILE A 4 -23.65 4.49 -4.87
C ILE A 4 -22.37 3.61 -4.82
N LEU A 5 -21.90 3.24 -3.63
CA LEU A 5 -20.78 2.30 -3.43
C LEU A 5 -21.17 0.84 -3.71
N ALA A 6 -22.41 0.43 -3.52
CA ALA A 6 -22.88 -0.91 -3.84
C ALA A 6 -22.89 -1.17 -5.34
N GLU A 7 -23.22 -0.18 -6.17
CA GLU A 7 -23.14 -0.31 -7.63
C GLU A 7 -21.70 -0.47 -8.12
N ALA A 8 -20.76 0.31 -7.59
CA ALA A 8 -19.35 0.20 -7.96
C ALA A 8 -18.71 -1.08 -7.42
N ALA A 9 -19.12 -1.58 -6.25
CA ALA A 9 -18.67 -2.85 -5.68
C ALA A 9 -19.33 -4.07 -6.35
N ALA A 10 -20.46 -3.90 -7.01
CA ALA A 10 -21.18 -4.92 -7.78
C ALA A 10 -20.70 -5.07 -9.23
N MET A 11 -19.50 -4.60 -9.56
CA MET A 11 -18.91 -4.82 -10.89
C MET A 11 -18.84 -6.32 -11.17
N PRO A 12 -19.63 -6.86 -12.12
CA PRO A 12 -19.81 -8.32 -12.28
C PRO A 12 -18.52 -9.06 -12.70
N TRP A 13 -17.52 -8.34 -13.18
CA TRP A 13 -16.22 -8.90 -13.57
C TRP A 13 -15.16 -8.86 -12.46
N ARG A 14 -15.39 -8.17 -11.34
CA ARG A 14 -14.46 -8.16 -10.20
C ARG A 14 -15.04 -8.98 -9.05
N ARG A 15 -14.33 -10.05 -8.71
CA ARG A 15 -14.66 -10.83 -7.52
C ARG A 15 -14.39 -9.99 -6.28
N ARG A 16 -15.37 -9.89 -5.38
CA ARG A 16 -15.26 -9.16 -4.12
C ARG A 16 -14.01 -9.57 -3.34
N ALA A 17 -13.23 -8.58 -2.93
CA ALA A 17 -11.99 -8.77 -2.21
C ALA A 17 -12.30 -9.14 -0.76
N GLY A 18 -12.20 -10.41 -0.43
CA GLY A 18 -12.29 -10.88 0.95
C GLY A 18 -10.95 -11.45 1.41
N GLU A 19 -10.90 -11.90 2.65
CA GLU A 19 -9.67 -12.44 3.24
C GLU A 19 -9.04 -13.58 2.43
N ARG A 20 -9.85 -14.49 1.90
CA ARG A 20 -9.37 -15.61 1.09
C ARG A 20 -8.75 -15.15 -0.24
N SER A 21 -9.37 -14.17 -0.91
CA SER A 21 -8.83 -13.62 -2.15
C SER A 21 -7.51 -12.90 -1.92
N LEU A 22 -7.42 -12.10 -0.85
CA LEU A 22 -6.19 -11.40 -0.47
C LEU A 22 -5.05 -12.36 -0.13
N ARG A 23 -5.33 -13.47 0.57
CA ARG A 23 -4.34 -14.53 0.84
C ARG A 23 -3.84 -15.20 -0.44
N ARG A 24 -4.77 -15.55 -1.36
CA ARG A 24 -4.42 -16.15 -2.65
C ARG A 24 -3.53 -15.24 -3.47
N GLU A 25 -3.92 -13.99 -3.61
CA GLU A 25 -3.17 -13.01 -4.38
C GLU A 25 -1.81 -12.71 -3.75
N GLY A 26 -1.75 -12.63 -2.41
CA GLY A 26 -0.47 -12.53 -1.72
C GLY A 26 0.48 -13.69 -2.04
N ARG A 27 -0.05 -14.93 -2.20
CA ARG A 27 0.76 -16.08 -2.63
C ARG A 27 1.22 -15.92 -4.08
N ILE A 28 0.34 -15.49 -4.99
CA ILE A 28 0.68 -15.25 -6.39
C ILE A 28 1.83 -14.23 -6.50
N TRP A 29 1.75 -13.12 -5.78
CA TRP A 29 2.81 -12.12 -5.73
C TRP A 29 4.13 -12.68 -5.18
N THR A 30 4.06 -13.57 -4.18
CA THR A 30 5.25 -14.24 -3.65
C THR A 30 5.87 -15.17 -4.68
N LEU A 31 5.05 -16.02 -5.32
CA LEU A 31 5.51 -16.91 -6.39
C LEU A 31 6.14 -16.13 -7.56
N TRP A 32 5.52 -15.02 -7.94
CA TRP A 32 6.08 -14.12 -8.95
C TRP A 32 7.44 -13.55 -8.54
N SER A 33 7.57 -13.11 -7.27
CA SER A 33 8.85 -12.62 -6.75
C SER A 33 9.92 -13.71 -6.71
N ILE A 34 9.56 -14.94 -6.34
CA ILE A 34 10.45 -16.10 -6.38
C ILE A 34 10.84 -16.40 -7.84
N GLY A 35 9.86 -16.36 -8.76
CA GLY A 35 10.11 -16.52 -10.19
C GLY A 35 11.16 -15.53 -10.72
N ILE A 36 11.08 -14.25 -10.34
CA ILE A 36 12.08 -13.23 -10.70
C ILE A 36 13.47 -13.61 -10.16
N VAL A 37 13.54 -13.99 -8.87
CA VAL A 37 14.83 -14.39 -8.25
C VAL A 37 15.44 -15.59 -8.98
N VAL A 38 14.63 -16.59 -9.31
CA VAL A 38 15.10 -17.79 -10.02
C VAL A 38 15.51 -17.44 -11.46
N THR A 39 14.69 -16.68 -12.19
CA THR A 39 14.95 -16.34 -13.61
C THR A 39 16.22 -15.52 -13.78
N PHE A 40 16.53 -14.63 -12.86
CA PHE A 40 17.73 -13.80 -12.94
C PHE A 40 18.91 -14.36 -12.14
N GLY A 41 18.64 -14.98 -11.00
CA GLY A 41 19.67 -15.48 -10.09
C GLY A 41 20.31 -16.78 -10.56
N LEU A 42 19.50 -17.74 -11.06
CA LEU A 42 20.04 -19.04 -11.49
C LEU A 42 20.99 -18.90 -12.70
N PRO A 43 20.59 -18.20 -13.81
CA PRO A 43 21.52 -18.01 -14.92
C PRO A 43 22.77 -17.22 -14.53
N ALA A 44 22.63 -16.21 -13.66
CA ALA A 44 23.78 -15.45 -13.18
C ALA A 44 24.76 -16.32 -12.39
N ALA A 45 24.25 -17.19 -11.52
CA ALA A 45 25.08 -18.12 -10.74
C ALA A 45 25.76 -19.17 -11.62
N LEU A 46 25.01 -19.75 -12.57
CA LEU A 46 25.56 -20.74 -13.52
C LEU A 46 26.64 -20.13 -14.41
N LEU A 47 26.40 -18.93 -14.93
CA LEU A 47 27.34 -18.24 -15.80
C LEU A 47 28.65 -17.91 -15.05
N ALA A 48 28.55 -17.40 -13.83
CA ALA A 48 29.72 -17.13 -12.99
C ALA A 48 30.49 -18.39 -12.60
N TRP A 49 29.79 -19.54 -12.49
CA TRP A 49 30.41 -20.83 -12.18
C TRP A 49 31.17 -21.43 -13.38
N ILE A 50 30.61 -21.39 -14.58
CA ILE A 50 31.16 -22.00 -15.78
C ILE A 50 32.30 -21.15 -16.31
N GLU A 51 32.14 -19.82 -16.36
CA GLU A 51 33.10 -18.89 -16.96
C GLU A 51 33.31 -17.69 -16.01
N PRO A 52 34.38 -17.69 -15.19
CA PRO A 52 34.67 -16.59 -14.26
C PRO A 52 34.84 -15.22 -14.95
N LEU A 53 35.28 -15.18 -16.21
CA LEU A 53 35.40 -13.92 -16.99
C LEU A 53 34.02 -13.31 -17.31
N ALA A 54 32.93 -14.08 -17.22
CA ALA A 54 31.58 -13.63 -17.42
C ALA A 54 30.96 -12.98 -16.18
N PHE A 55 31.71 -12.82 -15.07
CA PHE A 55 31.24 -12.19 -13.83
C PHE A 55 30.54 -10.83 -14.05
N PRO A 56 31.02 -9.91 -14.90
CA PRO A 56 30.31 -8.66 -15.17
C PRO A 56 28.90 -8.87 -15.73
N VAL A 57 28.72 -9.84 -16.62
CA VAL A 57 27.40 -10.19 -17.19
C VAL A 57 26.49 -10.78 -16.11
N SER A 58 27.03 -11.66 -15.26
CA SER A 58 26.29 -12.22 -14.11
C SER A 58 25.82 -11.12 -13.15
N ALA A 59 26.66 -10.13 -12.89
CA ALA A 59 26.30 -8.98 -12.05
C ALA A 59 25.17 -8.14 -12.66
N ILE A 60 25.15 -7.97 -13.97
CA ILE A 60 24.07 -7.28 -14.70
C ILE A 60 22.74 -8.05 -14.54
N PHE A 61 22.74 -9.37 -14.70
CA PHE A 61 21.54 -10.20 -14.48
C PHE A 61 20.99 -10.03 -13.06
N LEU A 62 21.84 -10.16 -12.05
CA LEU A 62 21.44 -9.96 -10.65
C LEU A 62 20.90 -8.55 -10.41
N GLY A 63 21.58 -7.54 -10.95
CA GLY A 63 21.15 -6.14 -10.86
C GLY A 63 19.75 -5.92 -11.43
N HIS A 64 19.41 -6.53 -12.57
CA HIS A 64 18.08 -6.48 -13.17
C HIS A 64 17.02 -7.14 -12.27
N GLY A 65 17.29 -8.32 -11.74
CA GLY A 65 16.39 -9.01 -10.82
C GLY A 65 16.08 -8.16 -9.57
N ILE A 66 17.12 -7.60 -8.96
CA ILE A 66 17.00 -6.69 -7.81
C ILE A 66 16.20 -5.43 -8.20
N ALA A 67 16.52 -4.81 -9.33
CA ALA A 67 15.83 -3.61 -9.81
C ALA A 67 14.32 -3.85 -10.02
N VAL A 68 13.93 -4.97 -10.62
CA VAL A 68 12.51 -5.34 -10.81
C VAL A 68 11.80 -5.47 -9.48
N LEU A 69 12.41 -6.13 -8.49
CA LEU A 69 11.83 -6.29 -7.15
C LEU A 69 11.69 -4.96 -6.41
N HIS A 70 12.68 -4.07 -6.54
CA HIS A 70 12.65 -2.70 -6.00
C HIS A 70 11.54 -1.86 -6.64
N LEU A 71 11.48 -1.84 -7.97
CA LEU A 71 10.47 -1.08 -8.71
C LEU A 71 9.04 -1.49 -8.34
N GLN A 72 8.80 -2.78 -8.09
CA GLN A 72 7.47 -3.23 -7.61
C GLN A 72 7.11 -2.63 -6.25
N ALA A 73 8.02 -2.68 -5.28
CA ALA A 73 7.80 -2.15 -3.94
C ALA A 73 7.67 -0.61 -3.97
N ARG A 74 8.49 0.07 -4.78
CA ARG A 74 8.45 1.51 -5.01
C ARG A 74 7.12 1.98 -5.60
N ARG A 75 6.55 1.22 -6.56
CA ARG A 75 5.19 1.48 -7.07
C ARG A 75 4.15 1.35 -5.96
N GLY A 76 4.30 0.38 -5.06
CA GLY A 76 3.45 0.22 -3.89
C GLY A 76 3.50 1.43 -2.97
N ALA A 77 4.69 1.86 -2.58
CA ALA A 77 4.90 3.02 -1.72
C ALA A 77 4.42 4.33 -2.39
N GLY A 78 4.70 4.50 -3.69
CA GLY A 78 4.30 5.69 -4.45
C GLY A 78 2.80 5.82 -4.67
N GLY A 79 2.05 4.69 -4.64
CA GLY A 79 0.59 4.71 -4.77
C GLY A 79 -0.14 5.19 -3.51
N VAL A 80 0.57 5.38 -2.39
CA VAL A 80 0.01 5.88 -1.14
C VAL A 80 0.80 7.10 -0.71
N LYS A 81 0.48 8.23 -1.30
CA LYS A 81 1.19 9.49 -1.08
C LYS A 81 0.81 10.11 0.26
N PRO A 82 1.75 10.32 1.19
CA PRO A 82 1.49 11.03 2.44
C PRO A 82 1.07 12.48 2.19
N ILE A 83 0.29 13.06 3.10
CA ILE A 83 -0.05 14.48 3.05
C ILE A 83 1.21 15.28 3.31
N GLY A 84 1.45 16.29 2.47
CA GLY A 84 2.54 17.25 2.64
C GLY A 84 2.20 18.36 3.64
N ASN A 85 3.08 19.36 3.71
CA ASN A 85 2.82 20.55 4.53
C ASN A 85 1.72 21.40 3.91
N ALA A 86 0.74 21.78 4.71
CA ALA A 86 -0.37 22.64 4.31
C ALA A 86 0.12 24.09 4.06
N ARG A 87 0.31 24.43 2.80
CA ARG A 87 0.74 25.79 2.41
C ARG A 87 -0.46 26.74 2.19
N GLN A 88 -1.59 26.20 1.73
CA GLN A 88 -2.79 26.98 1.41
C GLN A 88 -3.79 26.97 2.58
N PRO A 89 -4.62 28.03 2.75
CA PRO A 89 -5.64 28.05 3.79
C PRO A 89 -6.63 26.89 3.70
N ALA A 90 -7.10 26.56 2.49
CA ALA A 90 -8.00 25.43 2.25
C ALA A 90 -7.40 24.08 2.73
N GLU A 91 -6.11 23.87 2.51
CA GLU A 91 -5.41 22.68 2.97
C GLU A 91 -5.37 22.58 4.51
N ARG A 92 -5.16 23.71 5.19
CA ARG A 92 -5.19 23.75 6.68
C ARG A 92 -6.57 23.43 7.23
N THR A 93 -7.62 23.96 6.60
CA THR A 93 -9.01 23.67 7.01
C THR A 93 -9.32 22.19 6.80
N ALA A 94 -8.98 21.63 5.62
CA ALA A 94 -9.20 20.21 5.31
C ALA A 94 -8.43 19.28 6.26
N LEU A 95 -7.19 19.62 6.63
CA LEU A 95 -6.42 18.86 7.62
C LEU A 95 -7.03 18.95 9.03
N GLY A 96 -7.56 20.10 9.42
CA GLY A 96 -8.29 20.25 10.68
C GLY A 96 -9.48 19.31 10.75
N LEU A 97 -10.33 19.32 9.71
CA LEU A 97 -11.51 18.44 9.60
C LEU A 97 -11.11 16.95 9.56
N LEU A 98 -10.06 16.61 8.81
CA LEU A 98 -9.54 15.25 8.79
C LEU A 98 -9.04 14.83 10.18
N GLY A 99 -8.35 15.71 10.91
CA GLY A 99 -7.91 15.47 12.29
C GLY A 99 -9.08 15.13 13.22
N ASP A 100 -10.20 15.84 13.08
CA ASP A 100 -11.41 15.56 13.86
C ASP A 100 -12.06 14.21 13.46
N LEU A 101 -11.98 13.85 12.18
CA LEU A 101 -12.52 12.59 11.67
C LEU A 101 -11.71 11.37 12.14
N VAL A 102 -10.38 11.45 12.23
CA VAL A 102 -9.53 10.30 12.65
C VAL A 102 -9.50 10.09 14.15
N GLY A 103 -9.86 11.09 14.93
CA GLY A 103 -9.84 11.06 16.39
C GLY A 103 -8.47 11.38 16.98
N HIS A 104 -8.46 11.63 18.29
CA HIS A 104 -7.30 12.19 19.00
C HIS A 104 -6.04 11.32 18.88
N ASP A 105 -6.16 10.02 19.15
CA ASP A 105 -5.01 9.10 19.19
C ASP A 105 -4.33 8.92 17.82
N SER A 106 -5.10 9.06 16.73
CA SER A 106 -4.57 8.93 15.37
C SER A 106 -4.13 10.25 14.75
N ARG A 107 -4.46 11.38 15.39
CA ARG A 107 -4.16 12.72 14.89
C ARG A 107 -2.68 13.01 14.94
N GLU A 108 -2.02 12.67 16.04
CA GLU A 108 -0.57 12.85 16.20
C GLU A 108 0.19 12.08 15.10
N LEU A 109 -0.17 10.82 14.87
CA LEU A 109 0.41 10.03 13.81
C LEU A 109 0.17 10.63 12.42
N LEU A 110 -1.04 11.17 12.16
CA LEU A 110 -1.37 11.85 10.91
C LEU A 110 -0.53 13.10 10.71
N ASP A 111 -0.37 13.92 11.75
CA ASP A 111 0.41 15.16 11.70
C ASP A 111 1.90 14.88 11.46
N GLU A 112 2.45 13.86 12.09
CA GLU A 112 3.83 13.45 11.93
C GLU A 112 4.10 12.82 10.56
N THR A 113 3.25 11.89 10.13
CA THR A 113 3.54 11.00 8.99
C THR A 113 2.81 11.37 7.71
N GLY A 114 1.73 12.14 7.80
CA GLY A 114 0.82 12.45 6.70
C GLY A 114 -0.05 11.27 6.26
N LEU A 115 -0.19 10.23 7.09
CA LEU A 115 -1.00 9.04 6.82
C LEU A 115 -2.02 8.82 7.94
N ALA A 116 -3.28 8.61 7.57
CA ALA A 116 -4.34 8.28 8.51
C ALA A 116 -4.37 6.77 8.79
N LEU A 117 -4.31 6.38 10.07
CA LEU A 117 -4.43 4.99 10.51
C LEU A 117 -5.90 4.65 10.75
N GLN A 118 -6.36 3.56 10.17
CA GLN A 118 -7.71 3.02 10.36
C GLN A 118 -7.63 1.53 10.67
N ARG A 119 -8.27 1.10 11.75
CA ARG A 119 -8.46 -0.33 12.04
C ARG A 119 -9.63 -0.85 11.22
N GLY A 120 -9.43 -1.99 10.57
CA GLY A 120 -10.47 -2.68 9.82
C GLY A 120 -10.49 -4.17 10.11
N ARG A 121 -11.47 -4.86 9.57
CA ARG A 121 -11.62 -6.33 9.70
C ARG A 121 -10.53 -7.10 8.96
N LEU A 122 -10.07 -6.58 7.82
CA LEU A 122 -9.02 -7.19 7.00
C LEU A 122 -7.61 -6.93 7.56
N GLY A 123 -7.45 -5.97 8.47
CA GLY A 123 -6.21 -5.58 9.10
C GLY A 123 -6.16 -4.10 9.45
N ALA A 124 -4.95 -3.55 9.57
CA ALA A 124 -4.74 -2.13 9.79
C ALA A 124 -4.48 -1.42 8.44
N TRP A 125 -5.15 -0.31 8.22
CA TRP A 125 -5.05 0.49 7.01
C TRP A 125 -4.31 1.79 7.27
N LEU A 126 -3.41 2.15 6.36
CA LEU A 126 -2.82 3.48 6.28
C LEU A 126 -3.34 4.16 5.03
N VAL A 127 -4.05 5.25 5.19
CA VAL A 127 -4.70 5.99 4.11
C VAL A 127 -3.92 7.25 3.81
N GLY A 128 -3.53 7.42 2.55
CA GLY A 128 -2.89 8.62 2.01
C GLY A 128 -3.72 9.25 0.90
N GLN A 129 -3.15 10.24 0.20
CA GLN A 129 -3.87 11.05 -0.80
C GLN A 129 -4.35 10.28 -2.03
N GLU A 130 -3.64 9.23 -2.43
CA GLU A 130 -3.85 8.53 -3.71
C GLU A 130 -4.14 7.03 -3.51
N GLY A 131 -4.32 6.60 -2.26
CA GLY A 131 -4.60 5.20 -1.96
C GLY A 131 -4.40 4.81 -0.51
N ALA A 132 -4.33 3.50 -0.27
CA ALA A 132 -4.19 2.95 1.07
C ALA A 132 -3.28 1.71 1.10
N ILE A 133 -2.62 1.49 2.23
CA ILE A 133 -1.85 0.29 2.54
C ILE A 133 -2.65 -0.52 3.55
N LEU A 134 -2.98 -1.75 3.22
CA LEU A 134 -3.49 -2.73 4.16
C LEU A 134 -2.33 -3.53 4.75
N VAL A 135 -2.12 -3.42 6.04
CA VAL A 135 -1.24 -4.29 6.80
C VAL A 135 -2.06 -5.46 7.35
N ARG A 136 -1.77 -6.65 6.87
CA ARG A 136 -2.52 -7.87 7.22
C ARG A 136 -2.29 -8.28 8.68
N PRO A 137 -3.25 -9.01 9.30
CA PRO A 137 -3.05 -9.60 10.62
C PRO A 137 -1.71 -10.31 10.73
N GLY A 138 -0.98 -10.07 11.85
CA GLY A 138 0.38 -10.52 12.05
C GLY A 138 1.47 -9.55 11.58
N GLY A 139 1.15 -8.51 10.78
CA GLY A 139 2.08 -7.42 10.43
C GLY A 139 3.20 -7.75 9.44
N HIS A 140 3.20 -8.97 8.87
CA HIS A 140 4.29 -9.43 7.98
C HIS A 140 4.04 -9.14 6.50
N ARG A 141 2.79 -8.94 6.12
CA ARG A 141 2.37 -8.75 4.73
C ARG A 141 1.54 -7.50 4.56
N VAL A 142 1.76 -6.83 3.43
CA VAL A 142 1.02 -5.65 3.03
C VAL A 142 0.42 -5.81 1.64
N HIS A 143 -0.69 -5.10 1.40
CA HIS A 143 -1.26 -4.86 0.09
C HIS A 143 -1.39 -3.35 -0.09
N CYS A 144 -0.85 -2.81 -1.18
CA CYS A 144 -0.97 -1.40 -1.51
C CYS A 144 -2.02 -1.24 -2.60
N PHE A 145 -2.94 -0.34 -2.35
CA PHE A 145 -4.05 0.01 -3.23
C PHE A 145 -3.90 1.45 -3.69
N CYS A 146 -4.02 1.68 -4.98
CA CYS A 146 -4.04 3.00 -5.58
C CYS A 146 -5.46 3.31 -6.05
N VAL A 147 -5.94 4.49 -5.73
CA VAL A 147 -7.23 4.99 -6.20
C VAL A 147 -6.96 6.22 -7.06
N ARG A 148 -7.21 6.12 -8.36
CA ARG A 148 -7.18 7.29 -9.23
C ARG A 148 -8.45 8.08 -9.01
N VAL A 149 -8.31 9.26 -8.45
CA VAL A 149 -9.37 10.26 -8.46
C VAL A 149 -9.21 11.02 -9.76
N GLY A 150 -10.21 10.96 -10.67
CA GLY A 150 -10.13 11.55 -12.01
C GLY A 150 -9.83 13.06 -11.97
N GLU A 151 -10.79 13.93 -12.16
CA GLU A 151 -10.62 15.39 -12.19
C GLU A 151 -10.40 16.04 -10.80
N GLY A 152 -10.24 15.25 -9.75
CA GLY A 152 -10.08 15.72 -8.34
C GLY A 152 -8.71 16.31 -7.99
N GLY A 153 -7.89 16.70 -8.99
CA GLY A 153 -6.57 17.32 -8.75
C GLY A 153 -6.62 18.62 -7.94
N ASP A 154 -7.77 19.30 -7.94
CA ASP A 154 -7.99 20.58 -7.24
C ASP A 154 -8.44 20.40 -5.78
N LEU A 155 -8.80 19.18 -5.34
CA LEU A 155 -9.21 18.95 -3.97
C LEU A 155 -8.00 18.98 -3.01
N PRO A 156 -8.14 19.64 -1.84
CA PRO A 156 -7.15 19.58 -0.79
C PRO A 156 -6.79 18.13 -0.42
N ALA A 157 -5.52 17.89 -0.06
CA ALA A 157 -5.05 16.56 0.29
C ALA A 157 -5.81 15.95 1.47
N GLY A 158 -6.17 16.78 2.47
CA GLY A 158 -7.00 16.39 3.61
C GLY A 158 -8.35 15.84 3.20
N ASP A 159 -9.03 16.49 2.25
CA ASP A 159 -10.35 16.04 1.75
C ASP A 159 -10.25 14.73 0.98
N ARG A 160 -9.20 14.57 0.16
CA ARG A 160 -8.96 13.29 -0.54
C ARG A 160 -8.78 12.13 0.42
N VAL A 161 -7.98 12.32 1.48
CA VAL A 161 -7.79 11.29 2.51
C VAL A 161 -9.07 11.03 3.27
N ALA A 162 -9.85 12.08 3.62
CA ALA A 162 -11.14 11.92 4.29
C ALA A 162 -12.12 11.09 3.44
N HIS A 163 -12.23 11.34 2.14
CA HIS A 163 -13.08 10.56 1.24
C HIS A 163 -12.67 9.08 1.19
N LEU A 164 -11.36 8.80 1.04
CA LEU A 164 -10.87 7.42 1.03
C LEU A 164 -11.09 6.71 2.36
N LEU A 165 -10.91 7.43 3.47
CA LEU A 165 -11.13 6.92 4.82
C LEU A 165 -12.60 6.59 5.07
N LEU A 166 -13.52 7.46 4.66
CA LEU A 166 -14.96 7.23 4.79
C LEU A 166 -15.42 6.06 3.92
N ALA A 167 -14.97 5.99 2.67
CA ALA A 167 -15.26 4.86 1.78
C ALA A 167 -14.78 3.53 2.36
N LEU A 168 -13.59 3.54 2.98
CA LEU A 168 -13.01 2.36 3.63
C LEU A 168 -13.78 1.96 4.89
N ARG A 169 -14.25 2.92 5.67
CA ARG A 169 -15.09 2.68 6.87
C ARG A 169 -16.44 2.09 6.52
N GLU A 170 -17.04 2.57 5.42
CA GLU A 170 -18.36 2.12 4.97
C GLU A 170 -18.30 0.69 4.41
N ASP A 171 -17.39 0.41 3.47
CA ASP A 171 -17.22 -0.91 2.86
C ASP A 171 -15.76 -1.22 2.58
N GLU A 172 -15.08 -1.83 3.54
CA GLU A 172 -13.68 -2.21 3.46
C GLU A 172 -13.39 -3.19 2.31
N GLU A 173 -14.26 -4.19 2.11
CA GLU A 173 -14.12 -5.17 1.04
C GLU A 173 -14.44 -4.55 -0.33
N GLY A 174 -15.44 -3.69 -0.41
CA GLY A 174 -15.76 -2.91 -1.59
C GLY A 174 -14.60 -2.00 -2.01
N PHE A 175 -14.03 -1.26 -1.06
CA PHE A 175 -12.84 -0.46 -1.29
C PHE A 175 -11.70 -1.29 -1.89
N ALA A 176 -11.35 -2.42 -1.24
CA ALA A 176 -10.30 -3.33 -1.71
C ALA A 176 -10.62 -3.98 -3.07
N THR A 177 -11.90 -4.06 -3.46
CA THR A 177 -12.35 -4.60 -4.74
C THR A 177 -12.18 -3.60 -5.88
N VAL A 178 -12.56 -2.34 -5.64
CA VAL A 178 -12.56 -1.27 -6.65
C VAL A 178 -11.17 -0.68 -6.86
N ALA A 179 -10.41 -0.50 -5.77
CA ALA A 179 -9.08 0.07 -5.81
C ALA A 179 -8.09 -0.82 -6.59
N ASN A 180 -7.21 -0.20 -7.36
CA ASN A 180 -6.17 -0.92 -8.09
C ASN A 180 -5.05 -1.36 -7.14
N ARG A 181 -4.83 -2.68 -7.06
CA ARG A 181 -3.71 -3.19 -6.29
C ARG A 181 -2.43 -3.09 -7.10
N ASN A 182 -1.51 -2.27 -6.63
CA ASN A 182 -0.23 -2.00 -7.29
C ASN A 182 0.96 -2.73 -6.65
N PHE A 183 0.78 -3.26 -5.42
CA PHE A 183 1.80 -4.08 -4.74
C PHE A 183 1.17 -5.03 -3.73
N SER A 184 1.76 -6.22 -3.59
CA SER A 184 1.52 -7.12 -2.48
C SER A 184 2.81 -7.85 -2.11
N GLY A 185 3.24 -7.73 -0.86
CA GLY A 185 4.53 -8.30 -0.46
C GLY A 185 4.80 -8.28 1.03
N ALA A 186 6.02 -8.59 1.39
CA ALA A 186 6.49 -8.48 2.76
C ALA A 186 6.58 -7.00 3.17
N THR A 187 6.21 -6.71 4.42
CA THR A 187 6.16 -5.34 4.96
C THR A 187 7.52 -4.65 4.90
N TRP A 188 8.63 -5.40 5.10
CA TRP A 188 9.98 -4.83 5.06
C TRP A 188 10.34 -4.28 3.67
N ARG A 189 9.86 -4.92 2.57
CA ARG A 189 10.10 -4.43 1.20
C ARG A 189 9.46 -3.06 0.99
N LEU A 190 8.24 -2.88 1.49
CA LEU A 190 7.57 -1.58 1.42
C LEU A 190 8.26 -0.54 2.30
N TRP A 191 8.67 -0.93 3.51
CA TRP A 191 9.34 -0.05 4.47
C TRP A 191 10.60 0.61 3.90
N VAL A 192 11.40 -0.14 3.14
CA VAL A 192 12.62 0.37 2.49
C VAL A 192 12.30 1.49 1.47
N GLU A 193 11.19 1.36 0.76
CA GLU A 193 10.78 2.29 -0.30
C GLU A 193 9.93 3.47 0.20
N MET A 194 9.41 3.38 1.42
CA MET A 194 8.62 4.47 2.00
C MET A 194 9.51 5.65 2.39
N PRO A 195 9.01 6.90 2.20
CA PRO A 195 9.65 8.08 2.76
C PRO A 195 9.89 7.92 4.25
N GLU A 196 11.03 8.38 4.76
CA GLU A 196 11.40 8.24 6.18
C GLU A 196 10.32 8.75 7.12
N ARG A 197 9.73 9.89 6.79
CA ARG A 197 8.62 10.49 7.54
C ARG A 197 7.41 9.54 7.68
N ALA A 198 7.13 8.72 6.69
CA ALA A 198 5.97 7.83 6.68
C ALA A 198 6.22 6.45 7.34
N ARG A 199 7.48 6.10 7.61
CA ARG A 199 7.86 4.81 8.21
C ARG A 199 7.27 4.56 9.59
N PRO A 200 7.17 5.54 10.52
CA PRO A 200 6.53 5.33 11.82
C PRO A 200 5.08 4.86 11.68
N ALA A 201 4.30 5.41 10.74
CA ALA A 201 2.93 4.95 10.50
C ALA A 201 2.86 3.46 10.13
N LEU A 202 3.80 2.96 9.34
CA LEU A 202 3.84 1.54 8.98
C LEU A 202 4.17 0.65 10.19
N LEU A 203 5.03 1.11 11.10
CA LEU A 203 5.32 0.39 12.34
C LEU A 203 4.11 0.35 13.26
N GLU A 204 3.39 1.47 13.41
CA GLU A 204 2.17 1.54 14.21
C GLU A 204 1.05 0.66 13.60
N ALA A 205 0.85 0.68 12.29
CA ALA A 205 -0.09 -0.21 11.62
C ALA A 205 0.27 -1.70 11.81
N ARG A 206 1.56 -2.04 11.86
CA ARG A 206 2.03 -3.40 12.18
C ARG A 206 1.70 -3.79 13.64
N ALA A 207 1.92 -2.89 14.58
CA ALA A 207 1.58 -3.11 15.99
C ALA A 207 0.07 -3.33 16.14
N THR A 208 -0.73 -2.44 15.57
CA THR A 208 -2.19 -2.51 15.54
C THR A 208 -2.71 -3.81 14.92
N SER A 209 -2.11 -4.26 13.81
CA SER A 209 -2.52 -5.49 13.11
C SER A 209 -2.20 -6.78 13.89
N ARG A 210 -1.29 -6.74 14.87
CA ARG A 210 -0.97 -7.88 15.74
C ARG A 210 -1.95 -8.01 16.92
N THR A 211 -2.44 -6.89 17.44
CA THR A 211 -3.38 -6.86 18.57
C THR A 211 -4.80 -7.18 18.17
N GLY A 212 -5.23 -6.91 16.95
CA GLY A 212 -6.57 -7.19 16.42
C GLY A 212 -6.86 -8.64 16.03
N GLY A 213 -5.93 -9.55 16.18
CA GLY A 213 -6.03 -10.97 15.79
C GLY A 213 -6.43 -11.94 16.91
N ARG A 214 -6.99 -11.43 18.02
CA ARG A 214 -7.52 -12.27 19.11
C ARG A 214 -9.04 -12.27 19.13
#